data_80559df651ebbac33bc56491f0ed2e21
#
_entry.id   80559df651ebbac33bc56491f0ed2e21
#
_cell.length_a   1.000
_cell.length_b   1.000
_cell.length_c   1.000
_cell.angle_alpha   90.00
_cell.angle_beta   90.00
_cell.angle_gamma   90.00
#
_symmetry.space_group_name_H-M   'P 1'
#
loop_
_entity.id
_entity.type
_entity.pdbx_description
1 polymer ?
#
loop_
_entity_poly.entity_id
_entity_poly.type
_entity_poly.pdbx_seq_one_letter_code
_entity_poly.pdbx_strand_id
1 'polypeptide(L)'
;SHVFYVGSFSKILAPALRLGWLVAPEALIPKLTVIKEAGDLESSALTQRAVSKYMDGGYLPEHVARLQAEYRLRRDTMLRAMEHHFPSGMIWTKPRAGMFIWARLPEYVDAGPLLETAVEREKVAFIPGQAFAQPGVSAHNYMRLNFSNCCLADIEEGIERLGRVLGAVIKDTKSLAN
;
A
#
# COMPACT_ATOMS: atom_id res chain seq x y z
N SER A 1 -23.25 -8.24 -18.38
CA SER A 1 -21.93 -7.79 -17.93
C SER A 1 -21.19 -8.95 -17.27
N HIS A 2 -19.87 -9.02 -17.47
CA HIS A 2 -18.98 -10.00 -16.82
C HIS A 2 -18.05 -9.32 -15.81
N VAL A 3 -18.42 -8.11 -15.36
CA VAL A 3 -17.60 -7.30 -14.46
C VAL A 3 -18.12 -7.43 -13.03
N PHE A 4 -17.20 -7.67 -12.10
CA PHE A 4 -17.43 -7.55 -10.67
C PHE A 4 -16.74 -6.29 -10.17
N TYR A 5 -17.45 -5.47 -9.41
CA TYR A 5 -16.86 -4.32 -8.73
C TYR A 5 -16.85 -4.56 -7.22
N VAL A 6 -15.67 -4.57 -6.64
CA VAL A 6 -15.49 -4.76 -5.19
C VAL A 6 -15.02 -3.45 -4.58
N GLY A 7 -15.77 -2.95 -3.61
CA GLY A 7 -15.43 -1.74 -2.87
C GLY A 7 -15.22 -2.02 -1.39
N SER A 8 -14.54 -1.12 -0.70
CA SER A 8 -14.23 -1.28 0.72
C SER A 8 -14.24 0.07 1.44
N PHE A 9 -14.84 0.12 2.60
CA PHE A 9 -14.77 1.28 3.50
C PHE A 9 -13.44 1.37 4.27
N SER A 10 -12.62 0.34 4.23
CA SER A 10 -11.36 0.28 4.99
C SER A 10 -10.39 1.42 4.67
N LYS A 11 -10.40 1.96 3.45
CA LYS A 11 -9.45 2.99 3.00
C LYS A 11 -10.06 4.38 2.84
N ILE A 12 -11.38 4.47 2.83
CA ILE A 12 -12.12 5.72 2.67
C ILE A 12 -12.89 6.15 3.92
N LEU A 13 -12.99 5.25 4.93
CA LEU A 13 -13.64 5.56 6.21
C LEU A 13 -12.78 5.04 7.37
N ALA A 14 -12.82 3.74 7.67
CA ALA A 14 -11.98 3.16 8.71
C ALA A 14 -11.76 1.65 8.50
N PRO A 15 -10.53 1.13 8.64
CA PRO A 15 -10.24 -0.28 8.41
C PRO A 15 -10.86 -1.21 9.46
N ALA A 16 -11.05 -0.72 10.70
CA ALA A 16 -11.65 -1.48 11.80
C ALA A 16 -13.12 -1.85 11.58
N LEU A 17 -13.82 -1.17 10.70
CA LEU A 17 -15.24 -1.45 10.40
C LEU A 17 -15.46 -2.79 9.69
N ARG A 18 -14.45 -3.35 9.04
CA ARG A 18 -14.51 -4.63 8.29
C ARG A 18 -15.67 -4.70 7.32
N LEU A 19 -16.00 -3.59 6.64
CA LEU A 19 -17.15 -3.47 5.75
C LEU A 19 -16.69 -3.15 4.32
N GLY A 20 -17.34 -3.80 3.37
CA GLY A 20 -17.17 -3.59 1.94
C GLY A 20 -18.46 -3.89 1.19
N TRP A 21 -18.43 -3.76 -0.11
CA TRP A 21 -19.56 -4.07 -0.98
C TRP A 21 -19.09 -4.73 -2.28
N LEU A 22 -20.00 -5.48 -2.87
CA LEU A 22 -19.80 -6.13 -4.15
C LEU A 22 -20.97 -5.75 -5.08
N VAL A 23 -20.64 -5.31 -6.29
CA VAL A 23 -21.59 -5.18 -7.39
C VAL A 23 -21.27 -6.26 -8.42
N ALA A 24 -22.26 -7.09 -8.72
CA ALA A 24 -22.11 -8.25 -9.59
C ALA A 24 -23.32 -8.37 -10.53
N PRO A 25 -23.23 -9.18 -11.59
CA PRO A 25 -24.39 -9.51 -12.42
C PRO A 25 -25.52 -10.13 -11.57
N GLU A 26 -26.75 -9.66 -11.78
CA GLU A 26 -27.93 -10.04 -10.98
C GLU A 26 -28.10 -11.55 -10.85
N ALA A 27 -27.91 -12.28 -11.95
CA ALA A 27 -28.03 -13.74 -11.97
C ALA A 27 -27.06 -14.47 -11.01
N LEU A 28 -26.01 -13.81 -10.54
CA LEU A 28 -25.02 -14.38 -9.63
C LEU A 28 -25.26 -14.00 -8.16
N ILE A 29 -26.08 -12.97 -7.89
CA ILE A 29 -26.31 -12.48 -6.52
C ILE A 29 -26.81 -13.59 -5.57
N PRO A 30 -27.79 -14.45 -5.94
CA PRO A 30 -28.24 -15.51 -5.03
C PRO A 30 -27.12 -16.47 -4.64
N LYS A 31 -26.24 -16.84 -5.57
CA LYS A 31 -25.08 -17.73 -5.29
C LYS A 31 -24.06 -17.06 -4.40
N LEU A 32 -23.79 -15.77 -4.64
CA LEU A 32 -22.86 -14.97 -3.84
C LEU A 32 -23.37 -14.79 -2.40
N THR A 33 -24.68 -14.63 -2.23
CA THR A 33 -25.33 -14.56 -0.90
C THR A 33 -25.09 -15.85 -0.11
N VAL A 34 -25.35 -17.00 -0.70
CA VAL A 34 -25.12 -18.31 -0.05
C VAL A 34 -23.64 -18.49 0.33
N ILE A 35 -22.71 -18.12 -0.56
CA ILE A 35 -21.27 -18.20 -0.28
C ILE A 35 -20.91 -17.26 0.89
N LYS A 36 -21.48 -16.06 0.93
CA LYS A 36 -21.25 -15.09 2.00
C LYS A 36 -21.77 -15.63 3.35
N GLU A 37 -22.99 -16.17 3.38
CA GLU A 37 -23.59 -16.79 4.57
C GLU A 37 -22.74 -17.97 5.07
N ALA A 38 -22.23 -18.80 4.17
CA ALA A 38 -21.37 -19.92 4.53
C ALA A 38 -20.01 -19.46 5.09
N GLY A 39 -19.54 -18.28 4.69
CA GLY A 39 -18.25 -17.72 5.11
C GLY A 39 -18.26 -17.08 6.51
N ASP A 40 -19.29 -16.27 6.83
CA ASP A 40 -19.33 -15.51 8.08
C ASP A 40 -20.76 -15.19 8.57
N LEU A 41 -21.77 -15.95 8.13
CA LEU A 41 -23.19 -15.70 8.33
C LEU A 41 -23.62 -14.31 7.88
N GLU A 42 -23.16 -13.26 8.57
CA GLU A 42 -23.44 -11.86 8.22
C GLU A 42 -22.32 -10.92 8.65
N SER A 43 -22.18 -9.82 7.94
CA SER A 43 -21.42 -8.67 8.43
C SER A 43 -22.21 -7.96 9.51
N SER A 44 -21.56 -7.45 10.56
CA SER A 44 -22.22 -6.81 11.70
C SER A 44 -23.29 -5.79 11.28
N ALA A 45 -24.55 -6.04 11.63
CA ALA A 45 -25.67 -5.14 11.36
C ALA A 45 -25.48 -3.77 12.04
N LEU A 46 -24.86 -3.73 13.22
CA LEU A 46 -24.52 -2.48 13.90
C LEU A 46 -23.56 -1.63 13.06
N THR A 47 -22.49 -2.24 12.56
CA THR A 47 -21.51 -1.56 11.70
C THR A 47 -22.15 -1.06 10.40
N GLN A 48 -23.00 -1.88 9.77
CA GLN A 48 -23.68 -1.48 8.54
C GLN A 48 -24.60 -0.27 8.78
N ARG A 49 -25.39 -0.27 9.87
CA ARG A 49 -26.26 0.85 10.23
C ARG A 49 -25.47 2.10 10.59
N ALA A 50 -24.36 1.99 11.29
CA ALA A 50 -23.51 3.12 11.64
C ALA A 50 -22.93 3.77 10.38
N VAL A 51 -22.41 2.97 9.44
CA VAL A 51 -21.90 3.47 8.14
C VAL A 51 -23.01 4.10 7.31
N SER A 52 -24.20 3.46 7.22
CA SER A 52 -25.36 4.03 6.52
C SER A 52 -25.72 5.42 7.09
N LYS A 53 -25.83 5.53 8.40
CA LYS A 53 -26.13 6.82 9.08
C LYS A 53 -25.07 7.88 8.81
N TYR A 54 -23.80 7.50 8.79
CA TYR A 54 -22.69 8.39 8.45
C TYR A 54 -22.79 8.89 7.01
N MET A 55 -23.14 8.01 6.08
CA MET A 55 -23.33 8.36 4.66
C MET A 55 -24.57 9.23 4.45
N ASP A 56 -25.72 8.88 5.09
CA ASP A 56 -26.97 9.64 5.02
C ASP A 56 -26.80 11.07 5.58
N GLY A 57 -25.92 11.24 6.56
CA GLY A 57 -25.54 12.55 7.11
C GLY A 57 -24.65 13.40 6.21
N GLY A 58 -24.24 12.88 5.06
CA GLY A 58 -23.39 13.60 4.09
C GLY A 58 -21.94 13.81 4.50
N TYR A 59 -21.46 13.11 5.55
CA TYR A 59 -20.10 13.33 6.10
C TYR A 59 -18.97 12.70 5.25
N LEU A 60 -19.28 11.67 4.46
CA LEU A 60 -18.26 10.92 3.71
C LEU A 60 -17.50 11.78 2.69
N PRO A 61 -18.12 12.65 1.89
CA PRO A 61 -17.40 13.48 0.92
C PRO A 61 -16.36 14.40 1.57
N GLU A 62 -16.70 15.06 2.66
CA GLU A 62 -15.78 15.94 3.40
C GLU A 62 -14.63 15.14 4.01
N HIS A 63 -14.93 13.98 4.61
CA HIS A 63 -13.90 13.09 5.15
C HIS A 63 -12.91 12.63 4.06
N VAL A 64 -13.42 12.22 2.91
CA VAL A 64 -12.57 11.80 1.77
C VAL A 64 -11.71 12.96 1.27
N ALA A 65 -12.25 14.17 1.19
CA ALA A 65 -11.48 15.35 0.80
C ALA A 65 -10.32 15.64 1.76
N ARG A 66 -10.54 15.51 3.07
CA ARG A 66 -9.48 15.64 4.10
C ARG A 66 -8.42 14.54 3.94
N LEU A 67 -8.82 13.29 3.74
CA LEU A 67 -7.88 12.18 3.50
C LEU A 67 -7.04 12.43 2.25
N GLN A 68 -7.65 12.90 1.16
CA GLN A 68 -6.94 13.20 -0.08
C GLN A 68 -5.89 14.31 0.11
N ALA A 69 -6.20 15.35 0.85
CA ALA A 69 -5.27 16.44 1.16
C ALA A 69 -4.08 15.92 1.99
N GLU A 70 -4.36 15.17 3.04
CA GLU A 70 -3.34 14.59 3.92
C GLU A 70 -2.43 13.60 3.20
N TYR A 71 -3.01 12.66 2.43
CA TYR A 71 -2.23 11.68 1.68
C TYR A 71 -1.41 12.31 0.55
N ARG A 72 -1.89 13.39 -0.05
CA ARG A 72 -1.12 14.16 -1.03
C ARG A 72 0.14 14.74 -0.38
N LEU A 73 0.00 15.37 0.78
CA LEU A 73 1.12 15.94 1.52
C LEU A 73 2.16 14.87 1.89
N ARG A 74 1.71 13.74 2.45
CA ARG A 74 2.59 12.62 2.81
C ARG A 74 3.27 11.99 1.60
N ARG A 75 2.53 11.78 0.51
CA ARG A 75 3.08 11.29 -0.76
C ARG A 75 4.19 12.20 -1.27
N ASP A 76 3.92 13.50 -1.33
CA ASP A 76 4.85 14.48 -1.89
C ASP A 76 6.10 14.59 -1.00
N THR A 77 5.95 14.49 0.32
CA THR A 77 7.07 14.41 1.26
C THR A 77 7.91 13.16 1.01
N MET A 78 7.28 11.98 0.91
CA MET A 78 7.99 10.73 0.63
C MET A 78 8.73 10.80 -0.72
N LEU A 79 8.09 11.30 -1.78
CA LEU A 79 8.72 11.43 -3.09
C LEU A 79 9.94 12.35 -3.07
N ARG A 80 9.86 13.51 -2.39
CA ARG A 80 11.01 14.41 -2.22
C ARG A 80 12.15 13.76 -1.45
N ALA A 81 11.83 13.08 -0.35
CA ALA A 81 12.82 12.36 0.44
C ALA A 81 13.52 11.26 -0.38
N MET A 82 12.76 10.51 -1.19
CA MET A 82 13.32 9.51 -2.10
C MET A 82 14.24 10.13 -3.16
N GLU A 83 13.85 11.24 -3.75
CA GLU A 83 14.68 11.96 -4.72
C GLU A 83 16.02 12.44 -4.11
N HIS A 84 16.02 12.76 -2.81
CA HIS A 84 17.20 13.25 -2.11
C HIS A 84 18.11 12.12 -1.59
N HIS A 85 17.54 11.05 -1.05
CA HIS A 85 18.29 10.05 -0.29
C HIS A 85 18.50 8.73 -1.04
N PHE A 86 17.73 8.42 -2.07
CA PHE A 86 17.88 7.15 -2.76
C PHE A 86 19.03 7.21 -3.77
N PRO A 87 19.83 6.12 -3.87
CA PRO A 87 20.93 6.07 -4.81
C PRO A 87 20.45 6.08 -6.26
N SER A 88 21.31 6.52 -7.15
CA SER A 88 21.07 6.52 -8.60
C SER A 88 20.81 5.10 -9.13
N GLY A 89 20.02 4.98 -10.20
CA GLY A 89 19.67 3.69 -10.81
C GLY A 89 18.38 3.07 -10.28
N MET A 90 17.75 3.69 -9.31
CA MET A 90 16.41 3.33 -8.86
C MET A 90 15.33 4.07 -9.65
N ILE A 91 14.17 3.43 -9.79
CA ILE A 91 12.99 4.01 -10.46
C ILE A 91 11.78 3.78 -9.56
N TRP A 92 10.89 4.78 -9.45
CA TRP A 92 9.66 4.63 -8.68
C TRP A 92 8.47 5.32 -9.34
N THR A 93 7.29 4.85 -8.99
CA THR A 93 6.03 5.44 -9.44
C THR A 93 5.78 6.78 -8.74
N LYS A 94 5.13 7.72 -9.44
CA LYS A 94 4.57 8.95 -8.86
C LYS A 94 3.03 8.82 -8.88
N PRO A 95 2.41 8.13 -7.90
CA PRO A 95 1.00 7.75 -7.94
C PRO A 95 0.09 8.98 -7.85
N ARG A 96 -0.96 9.00 -8.67
CA ARG A 96 -2.03 10.01 -8.62
C ARG A 96 -3.17 9.59 -7.68
N ALA A 97 -3.23 8.32 -7.32
CA ALA A 97 -4.24 7.72 -6.44
C ALA A 97 -3.63 6.57 -5.62
N GLY A 98 -4.34 6.14 -4.59
CA GLY A 98 -3.87 5.11 -3.66
C GLY A 98 -2.94 5.68 -2.59
N MET A 99 -2.22 4.79 -1.89
CA MET A 99 -1.40 5.12 -0.73
C MET A 99 -0.02 4.44 -0.75
N PHE A 100 0.38 3.96 -1.93
CA PHE A 100 1.62 3.20 -2.10
C PHE A 100 2.48 3.78 -3.22
N ILE A 101 3.80 3.75 -3.00
CA ILE A 101 4.81 3.96 -4.03
C ILE A 101 5.41 2.60 -4.34
N TRP A 102 5.52 2.28 -5.62
CA TRP A 102 6.18 1.09 -6.12
C TRP A 102 7.55 1.49 -6.64
N ALA A 103 8.61 0.94 -6.06
CA ALA A 103 9.98 1.26 -6.41
C ALA A 103 10.70 0.02 -6.93
N ARG A 104 11.50 0.22 -7.98
CA ARG A 104 12.37 -0.78 -8.58
C ARG A 104 13.83 -0.50 -8.22
N LEU A 105 14.45 -1.50 -7.65
CA LEU A 105 15.87 -1.58 -7.36
C LEU A 105 16.66 -1.97 -8.63
N PRO A 106 17.97 -1.79 -8.67
CA PRO A 106 18.82 -2.45 -9.66
C PRO A 106 18.55 -3.96 -9.70
N GLU A 107 18.65 -4.57 -10.87
CA GLU A 107 18.25 -5.97 -11.08
C GLU A 107 19.02 -6.98 -10.21
N TYR A 108 20.26 -6.64 -9.87
CA TYR A 108 21.12 -7.45 -9.01
C TYR A 108 20.83 -7.33 -7.51
N VAL A 109 19.86 -6.52 -7.10
CA VAL A 109 19.48 -6.33 -5.69
C VAL A 109 18.17 -7.06 -5.40
N ASP A 110 18.20 -7.99 -4.45
CA ASP A 110 16.99 -8.67 -3.97
C ASP A 110 16.39 -7.91 -2.78
N ALA A 111 15.10 -7.57 -2.88
CA ALA A 111 14.36 -6.85 -1.86
C ALA A 111 14.08 -7.69 -0.59
N GLY A 112 14.15 -9.02 -0.66
CA GLY A 112 13.97 -9.90 0.49
C GLY A 112 15.08 -9.72 1.53
N PRO A 113 16.33 -10.08 1.23
CA PRO A 113 17.48 -9.85 2.12
C PRO A 113 17.69 -8.37 2.46
N LEU A 114 17.36 -7.46 1.54
CA LEU A 114 17.41 -6.02 1.79
C LEU A 114 16.45 -5.62 2.92
N LEU A 115 15.23 -6.18 2.97
CA LEU A 115 14.28 -5.92 4.05
C LEU A 115 14.86 -6.33 5.42
N GLU A 116 15.44 -7.51 5.50
CA GLU A 116 16.07 -8.00 6.75
C GLU A 116 17.14 -7.02 7.24
N THR A 117 18.04 -6.61 6.33
CA THR A 117 19.08 -5.62 6.62
C THR A 117 18.51 -4.27 7.05
N ALA A 118 17.46 -3.79 6.38
CA ALA A 118 16.83 -2.51 6.70
C ALA A 118 16.14 -2.53 8.08
N VAL A 119 15.50 -3.63 8.43
CA VAL A 119 14.88 -3.80 9.75
C VAL A 119 15.94 -3.91 10.86
N GLU A 120 16.99 -4.70 10.64
CA GLU A 120 18.02 -4.93 11.65
C GLU A 120 18.84 -3.66 11.94
N ARG A 121 19.33 -3.00 10.90
CA ARG A 121 20.25 -1.86 11.04
C ARG A 121 19.56 -0.53 11.26
N GLU A 122 18.48 -0.27 10.54
CA GLU A 122 17.87 1.07 10.50
C GLU A 122 16.42 1.10 11.02
N LYS A 123 15.86 -0.04 11.43
CA LYS A 123 14.47 -0.15 11.94
C LYS A 123 13.42 0.37 10.96
N VAL A 124 13.67 0.20 9.67
CA VAL A 124 12.75 0.57 8.59
C VAL A 124 12.28 -0.68 7.86
N ALA A 125 10.97 -0.76 7.61
CA ALA A 125 10.36 -1.87 6.88
C ALA A 125 9.63 -1.40 5.63
N PHE A 126 9.65 -2.23 4.61
CA PHE A 126 8.86 -2.12 3.39
C PHE A 126 8.31 -3.50 3.01
N ILE A 127 7.51 -3.61 1.97
CA ILE A 127 7.06 -4.92 1.51
C ILE A 127 7.78 -5.26 0.20
N PRO A 128 8.55 -6.37 0.17
CA PRO A 128 9.20 -6.85 -1.06
C PRO A 128 8.17 -7.12 -2.16
N GLY A 129 8.54 -6.80 -3.40
CA GLY A 129 7.64 -6.93 -4.55
C GLY A 129 7.21 -8.35 -4.83
N GLN A 130 8.04 -9.34 -4.48
CA GLN A 130 7.72 -10.75 -4.66
C GLN A 130 6.42 -11.18 -3.96
N ALA A 131 6.02 -10.50 -2.87
CA ALA A 131 4.74 -10.73 -2.17
C ALA A 131 3.50 -10.43 -3.04
N PHE A 132 3.66 -9.74 -4.17
CA PHE A 132 2.59 -9.35 -5.09
C PHE A 132 2.74 -9.99 -6.48
N ALA A 133 3.81 -10.73 -6.70
CA ALA A 133 4.08 -11.36 -7.98
C ALA A 133 3.14 -12.55 -8.23
N GLN A 134 2.74 -12.72 -9.48
CA GLN A 134 2.02 -13.91 -9.90
C GLN A 134 2.98 -15.12 -9.90
N PRO A 135 2.46 -16.36 -9.77
CA PRO A 135 3.26 -17.56 -9.90
C PRO A 135 4.09 -17.54 -11.21
N GLY A 136 5.39 -17.78 -11.10
CA GLY A 136 6.31 -17.77 -12.24
C GLY A 136 6.82 -16.40 -12.68
N VAL A 137 6.35 -15.30 -12.07
CA VAL A 137 6.84 -13.94 -12.33
C VAL A 137 7.79 -13.51 -11.22
N SER A 138 8.98 -13.05 -11.58
CA SER A 138 9.92 -12.48 -10.61
C SER A 138 9.66 -11.00 -10.41
N ALA A 139 9.56 -10.59 -9.14
CA ALA A 139 9.55 -9.20 -8.70
C ALA A 139 10.51 -9.01 -7.51
N HIS A 140 11.61 -9.76 -7.50
CA HIS A 140 12.60 -9.77 -6.42
C HIS A 140 13.22 -8.40 -6.19
N ASN A 141 13.43 -7.62 -7.26
CA ASN A 141 14.04 -6.30 -7.21
C ASN A 141 13.02 -5.16 -7.11
N TYR A 142 11.85 -5.42 -6.54
CA TYR A 142 10.84 -4.39 -6.29
C TYR A 142 10.49 -4.28 -4.81
N MET A 143 10.10 -3.09 -4.40
CA MET A 143 9.56 -2.83 -3.06
C MET A 143 8.35 -1.90 -3.10
N ARG A 144 7.44 -2.10 -2.16
CA ARG A 144 6.27 -1.25 -1.94
C ARG A 144 6.42 -0.44 -0.67
N LEU A 145 6.36 0.87 -0.79
CA LEU A 145 6.37 1.83 0.31
C LEU A 145 4.95 2.35 0.57
N ASN A 146 4.62 2.60 1.83
CA ASN A 146 3.33 3.12 2.25
C ASN A 146 3.50 4.48 2.94
N PHE A 147 2.77 5.49 2.49
CA PHE A 147 2.81 6.84 3.07
C PHE A 147 1.56 7.20 3.90
N SER A 148 0.65 6.25 4.17
CA SER A 148 -0.66 6.57 4.74
C SER A 148 -0.69 6.75 6.26
N ASN A 149 0.30 6.24 7.01
CA ASN A 149 0.21 6.14 8.47
C ASN A 149 1.18 7.07 9.22
N CYS A 150 2.42 7.21 8.77
CA CYS A 150 3.46 7.95 9.48
C CYS A 150 3.26 9.48 9.40
N CYS A 151 3.76 10.23 10.39
CA CYS A 151 3.84 11.68 10.28
C CYS A 151 4.90 12.10 9.25
N LEU A 152 4.93 13.39 8.87
CA LEU A 152 5.85 13.85 7.82
C LEU A 152 7.32 13.68 8.20
N ALA A 153 7.66 13.95 9.45
CA ALA A 153 9.01 13.79 9.96
C ALA A 153 9.46 12.32 9.94
N ASP A 154 8.58 11.39 10.35
CA ASP A 154 8.87 9.96 10.31
C ASP A 154 9.05 9.44 8.87
N ILE A 155 8.31 10.03 7.91
CA ILE A 155 8.45 9.70 6.49
C ILE A 155 9.83 10.13 5.99
N GLU A 156 10.24 11.37 6.27
CA GLU A 156 11.55 11.89 5.87
C GLU A 156 12.68 11.08 6.48
N GLU A 157 12.66 10.87 7.80
CA GLU A 157 13.66 10.08 8.52
C GLU A 157 13.68 8.62 8.05
N GLY A 158 12.53 7.99 7.87
CA GLY A 158 12.44 6.60 7.41
C GLY A 158 13.02 6.41 6.00
N ILE A 159 12.77 7.33 5.10
CA ILE A 159 13.33 7.29 3.74
C ILE A 159 14.84 7.59 3.75
N GLU A 160 15.32 8.50 4.57
CA GLU A 160 16.76 8.74 4.78
C GLU A 160 17.46 7.47 5.26
N ARG A 161 16.93 6.82 6.32
CA ARG A 161 17.45 5.56 6.86
C ARG A 161 17.47 4.46 5.80
N LEU A 162 16.38 4.30 5.04
CA LEU A 162 16.31 3.33 3.95
C LEU A 162 17.34 3.66 2.85
N GLY A 163 17.55 4.94 2.54
CA GLY A 163 18.56 5.39 1.59
C GLY A 163 19.99 5.00 2.00
N ARG A 164 20.33 5.05 3.29
CA ARG A 164 21.63 4.58 3.80
C ARG A 164 21.85 3.09 3.56
N VAL A 165 20.84 2.26 3.85
CA VAL A 165 20.90 0.81 3.60
C VAL A 165 21.05 0.51 2.12
N LEU A 166 20.22 1.14 1.29
CA LEU A 166 20.27 1.00 -0.16
C LEU A 166 21.64 1.37 -0.73
N GLY A 167 22.21 2.48 -0.26
CA GLY A 167 23.54 2.94 -0.69
C GLY A 167 24.64 1.96 -0.33
N ALA A 168 24.60 1.33 0.85
CA ALA A 168 25.56 0.32 1.28
C ALA A 168 25.41 -0.96 0.43
N VAL A 169 24.21 -1.52 0.35
CA VAL A 169 23.96 -2.79 -0.38
C VAL A 169 24.30 -2.66 -1.87
N ILE A 170 23.95 -1.55 -2.50
CA ILE A 170 24.25 -1.33 -3.94
C ILE A 170 25.76 -1.22 -4.19
N LYS A 171 26.52 -0.61 -3.28
CA LYS A 171 27.99 -0.52 -3.37
C LYS A 171 28.64 -1.88 -3.19
N ASP A 172 28.22 -2.61 -2.17
CA ASP A 172 28.80 -3.93 -1.84
C ASP A 172 28.55 -4.93 -2.97
N THR A 173 27.34 -4.96 -3.53
CA THR A 173 27.00 -5.88 -4.62
C THR A 173 27.73 -5.53 -5.92
N LYS A 174 27.95 -4.25 -6.22
CA LYS A 174 28.78 -3.85 -7.38
C LYS A 174 30.24 -4.25 -7.23
N SER A 175 30.77 -4.21 -6.02
CA SER A 175 32.15 -4.62 -5.73
C SER A 175 32.37 -6.12 -5.90
N LEU A 176 31.35 -6.94 -5.72
CA LEU A 176 31.40 -8.40 -5.88
C LEU A 176 31.21 -8.85 -7.33
N ALA A 177 30.69 -7.99 -8.19
CA ALA A 177 30.40 -8.28 -9.61
C ALA A 177 31.53 -7.85 -10.57
N ASN A 178 32.57 -7.15 -10.06
CA ASN A 178 33.79 -6.76 -10.75
C ASN A 178 35.00 -7.60 -10.28
#